data_076c0ece9aae348d36761efa8c0bcb3e
#
_entry.id   076c0ece9aae348d36761efa8c0bcb3e
#
_cell.length_a   1.000
_cell.length_b   1.000
_cell.length_c   1.000
_cell.angle_alpha   90.00
_cell.angle_beta   90.00
_cell.angle_gamma   90.00
#
_symmetry.space_group_name_H-M   'P 1'
#
loop_
_entity.id
_entity.type
_entity.pdbx_description
1 polymer ?
#
loop_
_entity_poly.entity_id
_entity_poly.type
_entity_poly.pdbx_seq_one_letter_code
_entity_poly.pdbx_strand_id
1 'polypeptide(L)'
;TQDNMREIYLEEVAQPILENVSVCGIAGVSNMFFIQDGKEWIVETENTHDKSNPKTKFKKSKNGGASKKIDSTRRFKKVLSHPIVDMTRTISNNIWDIYFTFGVEAVRQYMIDEFTKIMDGINICHVMLLVDKMTFAGTISSISRYTMRQDEAGPFSKASFEETLDNFLKAGVFGQEEPTKGVSASIICGKRAPIGTGMCDLIMDLDKMIDEV
;
A
#
# COMPACT_ATOMS: atom_id res chain seq x y z
N THR A 1 -27.80 -1.82 -49.76
CA THR A 1 -28.40 -2.02 -48.39
C THR A 1 -27.86 -3.26 -47.67
N GLN A 2 -27.60 -4.38 -48.34
CA GLN A 2 -26.97 -5.55 -47.74
C GLN A 2 -25.46 -5.35 -47.47
N ASP A 3 -24.76 -4.61 -48.31
CA ASP A 3 -23.35 -4.34 -48.13
C ASP A 3 -23.11 -3.38 -46.95
N ASN A 4 -23.94 -2.39 -46.74
CA ASN A 4 -23.87 -1.52 -45.56
C ASN A 4 -24.12 -2.27 -44.27
N MET A 5 -24.99 -3.27 -44.26
CA MET A 5 -25.21 -4.12 -43.07
C MET A 5 -23.97 -5.00 -42.73
N ARG A 6 -23.27 -5.48 -43.76
CA ARG A 6 -22.01 -6.25 -43.56
C ARG A 6 -20.86 -5.37 -43.05
N GLU A 7 -20.73 -4.17 -43.56
CA GLU A 7 -19.73 -3.20 -43.08
C GLU A 7 -20.00 -2.80 -41.64
N ILE A 8 -21.24 -2.47 -41.28
CA ILE A 8 -21.61 -2.16 -39.87
C ILE A 8 -21.32 -3.35 -38.95
N TYR A 9 -21.63 -4.58 -39.39
CA TYR A 9 -21.34 -5.76 -38.60
C TYR A 9 -19.83 -5.98 -38.37
N LEU A 10 -19.00 -5.74 -39.38
CA LEU A 10 -17.56 -5.88 -39.28
C LEU A 10 -16.96 -4.80 -38.36
N GLU A 11 -17.37 -3.55 -38.50
CA GLU A 11 -16.81 -2.43 -37.75
C GLU A 11 -17.33 -2.38 -36.29
N GLU A 12 -18.63 -2.55 -36.10
CA GLU A 12 -19.23 -2.38 -34.77
C GLU A 12 -19.23 -3.63 -33.93
N VAL A 13 -19.25 -4.81 -34.50
CA VAL A 13 -19.37 -6.09 -33.77
C VAL A 13 -18.09 -6.93 -33.86
N ALA A 14 -17.60 -7.21 -35.06
CA ALA A 14 -16.49 -8.13 -35.26
C ALA A 14 -15.16 -7.52 -34.85
N GLN A 15 -14.90 -6.28 -35.20
CA GLN A 15 -13.61 -5.64 -34.91
C GLN A 15 -13.35 -5.46 -33.41
N PRO A 16 -14.28 -4.98 -32.57
CA PRO A 16 -14.08 -4.91 -31.13
C PRO A 16 -13.89 -6.28 -30.47
N ILE A 17 -14.51 -7.32 -30.99
CA ILE A 17 -14.33 -8.69 -30.50
C ILE A 17 -12.91 -9.18 -30.85
N LEU A 18 -12.46 -9.00 -32.09
CA LEU A 18 -11.13 -9.41 -32.55
C LEU A 18 -10.00 -8.69 -31.80
N GLU A 19 -10.16 -7.40 -31.51
CA GLU A 19 -9.20 -6.62 -30.74
C GLU A 19 -9.04 -7.09 -29.29
N ASN A 20 -10.09 -7.70 -28.73
CA ASN A 20 -10.09 -8.20 -27.35
C ASN A 20 -9.74 -9.68 -27.21
N VAL A 21 -9.61 -10.42 -28.31
CA VAL A 21 -9.22 -11.84 -28.30
C VAL A 21 -7.71 -11.97 -28.24
N SER A 22 -7.18 -12.46 -27.14
CA SER A 22 -5.76 -12.84 -27.08
C SER A 22 -5.56 -14.23 -27.67
N VAL A 23 -4.89 -14.30 -28.80
CA VAL A 23 -4.58 -15.56 -29.51
C VAL A 23 -3.43 -16.30 -28.82
N CYS A 24 -2.47 -15.56 -28.30
CA CYS A 24 -1.28 -16.10 -27.62
C CYS A 24 -0.80 -15.11 -26.56
N GLY A 25 -0.18 -15.61 -25.48
CA GLY A 25 0.38 -14.77 -24.41
C GLY A 25 -0.58 -14.57 -23.23
N ILE A 26 -0.25 -13.59 -22.39
CA ILE A 26 -1.00 -13.27 -21.19
C ILE A 26 -1.92 -12.09 -21.47
N ALA A 27 -3.21 -12.27 -21.31
CA ALA A 27 -4.19 -11.20 -21.52
C ALA A 27 -3.91 -10.00 -20.60
N GLY A 28 -3.77 -8.81 -21.20
CA GLY A 28 -3.49 -7.57 -20.48
C GLY A 28 -2.01 -7.20 -20.38
N VAL A 29 -1.11 -7.97 -20.97
CA VAL A 29 0.28 -7.59 -21.19
C VAL A 29 0.41 -7.09 -22.63
N SER A 30 0.86 -5.83 -22.80
CA SER A 30 0.97 -5.21 -24.14
C SER A 30 2.34 -5.39 -24.77
N ASN A 31 3.37 -5.13 -23.98
CA ASN A 31 4.76 -5.14 -24.46
C ASN A 31 5.63 -5.96 -23.52
N MET A 32 6.66 -6.58 -24.10
CA MET A 32 7.73 -7.25 -23.37
C MET A 32 9.07 -6.72 -23.83
N PHE A 33 9.91 -6.35 -22.89
CA PHE A 33 11.27 -5.89 -23.14
C PHE A 33 12.26 -6.88 -22.53
N PHE A 34 13.24 -7.28 -23.30
CA PHE A 34 14.31 -8.16 -22.83
C PHE A 34 15.52 -7.31 -22.48
N ILE A 35 15.90 -7.32 -21.21
CA ILE A 35 17.07 -6.60 -20.70
C ILE A 35 18.10 -7.64 -20.27
N GLN A 36 19.33 -7.51 -20.78
CA GLN A 36 20.42 -8.36 -20.35
C GLN A 36 21.14 -7.75 -19.15
N ASP A 37 21.07 -8.42 -18.02
CA ASP A 37 21.80 -8.05 -16.81
C ASP A 37 22.92 -9.08 -16.57
N GLY A 38 24.13 -8.74 -17.03
CA GLY A 38 25.27 -9.64 -16.96
C GLY A 38 25.07 -10.92 -17.79
N LYS A 39 24.89 -12.06 -17.14
CA LYS A 39 24.64 -13.37 -17.77
C LYS A 39 23.17 -13.77 -17.81
N GLU A 40 22.30 -13.01 -17.16
CA GLU A 40 20.88 -13.32 -17.03
C GLU A 40 20.03 -12.41 -17.91
N TRP A 41 18.87 -12.92 -18.30
CA TRP A 41 17.89 -12.16 -19.06
C TRP A 41 16.74 -11.78 -18.13
N ILE A 42 16.48 -10.49 -18.00
CA ILE A 42 15.33 -9.94 -17.29
C ILE A 42 14.27 -9.58 -18.34
N VAL A 43 13.05 -9.97 -18.08
CA VAL A 43 11.90 -9.65 -18.93
C VAL A 43 11.04 -8.62 -18.20
N GLU A 44 11.01 -7.41 -18.73
CA GLU A 44 10.07 -6.38 -18.27
C GLU A 44 8.79 -6.45 -19.08
N THR A 45 7.65 -6.46 -18.40
CA THR A 45 6.33 -6.47 -19.04
C THR A 45 5.59 -5.19 -18.74
N GLU A 46 5.08 -4.56 -19.78
CA GLU A 46 4.13 -3.44 -19.62
C GLU A 46 2.71 -4.00 -19.62
N ASN A 47 1.97 -3.62 -18.58
CA ASN A 47 0.54 -3.88 -18.55
C ASN A 47 -0.19 -2.83 -19.40
N THR A 48 -1.09 -3.26 -20.25
CA THR A 48 -2.02 -2.35 -20.92
C THR A 48 -2.81 -1.61 -19.84
N HIS A 49 -2.50 -0.35 -19.63
CA HIS A 49 -3.50 0.55 -19.10
C HIS A 49 -4.64 0.53 -20.11
N ASP A 50 -5.85 0.19 -19.66
CA ASP A 50 -7.03 0.20 -20.51
C ASP A 50 -7.17 1.53 -21.24
N LYS A 51 -6.42 1.70 -22.33
CA LYS A 51 -6.65 2.70 -23.35
C LYS A 51 -7.82 2.31 -24.26
N SER A 52 -8.42 1.14 -24.02
CA SER A 52 -9.58 0.66 -24.72
C SER A 52 -10.81 1.39 -24.20
N ASN A 53 -11.00 2.55 -24.60
CA ASN A 53 -12.17 3.31 -25.01
C ASN A 53 -12.04 4.80 -24.70
N PRO A 54 -11.54 5.63 -25.63
CA PRO A 54 -11.60 7.09 -25.49
C PRO A 54 -13.04 7.63 -25.52
N LYS A 55 -14.04 6.79 -25.80
CA LYS A 55 -15.45 7.18 -25.90
C LYS A 55 -16.33 6.85 -24.70
N THR A 56 -15.88 6.07 -23.75
CA THR A 56 -16.61 5.92 -22.49
C THR A 56 -16.30 7.11 -21.58
N LYS A 57 -17.13 8.15 -21.69
CA LYS A 57 -17.23 9.23 -20.71
C LYS A 57 -17.30 8.56 -19.32
N PHE A 58 -16.29 8.81 -18.51
CA PHE A 58 -16.19 8.34 -17.14
C PHE A 58 -17.45 8.71 -16.35
N LYS A 59 -18.43 7.84 -16.29
CA LYS A 59 -19.34 7.82 -15.16
C LYS A 59 -18.48 7.37 -13.98
N LYS A 60 -18.14 8.28 -13.09
CA LYS A 60 -17.53 7.97 -11.79
C LYS A 60 -18.44 6.97 -11.07
N SER A 61 -18.23 5.68 -11.29
CA SER A 61 -18.74 4.66 -10.42
C SER A 61 -18.00 4.82 -9.10
N LYS A 62 -18.72 5.05 -8.01
CA LYS A 62 -18.17 5.16 -6.65
C LYS A 62 -17.35 3.91 -6.26
N ASN A 63 -17.42 2.83 -7.02
CA ASN A 63 -16.76 1.54 -6.79
C ASN A 63 -15.65 1.21 -7.80
N GLY A 64 -15.24 2.14 -8.67
CA GLY A 64 -14.29 1.88 -9.75
C GLY A 64 -12.84 1.58 -9.33
N GLY A 65 -12.50 1.73 -8.05
CA GLY A 65 -11.15 1.42 -7.54
C GLY A 65 -10.89 -0.07 -7.30
N ALA A 66 -11.91 -0.84 -6.93
CA ALA A 66 -11.74 -2.24 -6.54
C ALA A 66 -11.61 -3.17 -7.76
N SER A 67 -12.37 -2.96 -8.81
CA SER A 67 -12.34 -3.82 -10.01
C SER A 67 -11.00 -3.72 -10.77
N LYS A 68 -10.43 -2.52 -10.90
CA LYS A 68 -9.12 -2.34 -11.56
C LYS A 68 -7.98 -2.99 -10.78
N LYS A 69 -8.04 -2.98 -9.46
CA LYS A 69 -7.05 -3.65 -8.60
C LYS A 69 -7.09 -5.17 -8.77
N ILE A 70 -8.27 -5.75 -8.85
CA ILE A 70 -8.45 -7.20 -9.01
C ILE A 70 -7.92 -7.68 -10.38
N ASP A 71 -8.09 -6.89 -11.43
CA ASP A 71 -7.62 -7.26 -12.77
C ASP A 71 -6.08 -7.25 -12.89
N SER A 72 -5.41 -6.28 -12.27
CA SER A 72 -3.94 -6.24 -12.25
C SER A 72 -3.37 -7.43 -11.46
N THR A 73 -3.92 -7.73 -10.30
CA THR A 73 -3.51 -8.87 -9.46
C THR A 73 -3.70 -10.21 -10.18
N ARG A 74 -4.78 -10.38 -10.95
CA ARG A 74 -4.98 -11.58 -11.76
C ARG A 74 -3.92 -11.73 -12.85
N ARG A 75 -3.52 -10.64 -13.50
CA ARG A 75 -2.44 -10.63 -14.50
C ARG A 75 -1.11 -11.02 -13.86
N PHE A 76 -0.77 -10.42 -12.74
CA PHE A 76 0.44 -10.74 -12.00
C PHE A 76 0.50 -12.22 -11.59
N LYS A 77 -0.59 -12.77 -11.08
CA LYS A 77 -0.68 -14.21 -10.77
C LYS A 77 -0.50 -15.10 -11.99
N LYS A 78 -1.02 -14.71 -13.14
CA LYS A 78 -0.82 -15.45 -14.41
C LYS A 78 0.65 -15.42 -14.85
N VAL A 79 1.33 -14.29 -14.72
CA VAL A 79 2.76 -14.18 -14.99
C VAL A 79 3.55 -15.10 -14.06
N LEU A 80 3.26 -15.09 -12.77
CA LEU A 80 3.92 -15.93 -11.77
C LEU A 80 3.68 -17.44 -12.02
N SER A 81 2.52 -17.81 -12.56
CA SER A 81 2.20 -19.22 -12.86
C SER A 81 2.85 -19.76 -14.12
N HIS A 82 3.57 -18.93 -14.88
CA HIS A 82 4.22 -19.36 -16.10
C HIS A 82 5.47 -20.21 -15.80
N PRO A 83 5.64 -21.39 -16.40
CA PRO A 83 6.68 -22.35 -16.02
C PRO A 83 8.12 -21.88 -16.27
N ILE A 84 8.32 -20.86 -17.10
CA ILE A 84 9.65 -20.29 -17.41
C ILE A 84 10.03 -19.16 -16.42
N VAL A 85 9.06 -18.63 -15.68
CA VAL A 85 9.26 -17.47 -14.79
C VAL A 85 9.73 -17.94 -13.42
N ASP A 86 10.80 -17.34 -12.92
CA ASP A 86 11.23 -17.52 -11.53
C ASP A 86 10.38 -16.65 -10.60
N MET A 87 9.49 -17.28 -9.84
CA MET A 87 8.59 -16.60 -8.92
C MET A 87 9.32 -15.85 -7.80
N THR A 88 10.49 -16.34 -7.40
CA THR A 88 11.25 -15.76 -6.27
C THR A 88 11.90 -14.43 -6.63
N ARG A 89 12.15 -14.21 -7.92
CA ARG A 89 12.81 -13.02 -8.45
C ARG A 89 11.87 -12.07 -9.21
N THR A 90 10.59 -12.41 -9.28
CA THR A 90 9.59 -11.61 -9.99
C THR A 90 9.02 -10.53 -9.08
N ILE A 91 9.13 -9.29 -9.51
CA ILE A 91 8.67 -8.10 -8.77
C ILE A 91 7.64 -7.35 -9.62
N SER A 92 6.62 -6.78 -8.97
CA SER A 92 5.66 -5.88 -9.61
C SER A 92 5.90 -4.44 -9.15
N ASN A 93 5.77 -3.49 -10.06
CA ASN A 93 5.80 -2.06 -9.72
C ASN A 93 4.52 -1.58 -9.01
N ASN A 94 3.49 -2.42 -8.98
CA ASN A 94 2.25 -2.11 -8.28
C ASN A 94 2.24 -2.79 -6.91
N ILE A 95 2.35 -2.00 -5.85
CA ILE A 95 2.36 -2.45 -4.46
C ILE A 95 1.13 -3.30 -4.09
N TRP A 96 -0.04 -3.03 -4.70
CA TRP A 96 -1.26 -3.78 -4.44
C TRP A 96 -1.23 -5.19 -5.01
N ASP A 97 -0.51 -5.42 -6.11
CA ASP A 97 -0.35 -6.76 -6.68
C ASP A 97 0.46 -7.64 -5.74
N ILE A 98 1.50 -7.07 -5.13
CA ILE A 98 2.32 -7.75 -4.12
C ILE A 98 1.47 -8.03 -2.86
N TYR A 99 0.71 -7.04 -2.39
CA TYR A 99 -0.16 -7.18 -1.22
C TYR A 99 -1.18 -8.32 -1.37
N PHE A 100 -1.91 -8.35 -2.48
CA PHE A 100 -2.95 -9.37 -2.71
C PHE A 100 -2.40 -10.75 -3.11
N THR A 101 -1.12 -10.84 -3.44
CA THR A 101 -0.49 -12.10 -3.84
C THR A 101 0.30 -12.73 -2.69
N PHE A 102 1.15 -11.95 -2.05
CA PHE A 102 2.11 -12.41 -1.05
C PHE A 102 1.81 -11.95 0.38
N GLY A 103 0.90 -10.98 0.55
CA GLY A 103 0.52 -10.48 1.86
C GLY A 103 1.32 -9.25 2.33
N VAL A 104 1.03 -8.81 3.57
CA VAL A 104 1.55 -7.55 4.12
C VAL A 104 3.05 -7.57 4.39
N GLU A 105 3.61 -8.70 4.81
CA GLU A 105 5.05 -8.82 5.09
C GLU A 105 5.91 -8.68 3.83
N ALA A 106 5.46 -9.25 2.72
CA ALA A 106 6.12 -9.09 1.44
C ALA A 106 6.09 -7.63 0.97
N VAL A 107 4.96 -6.94 1.18
CA VAL A 107 4.85 -5.51 0.89
C VAL A 107 5.76 -4.68 1.78
N ARG A 108 5.86 -5.03 3.07
CA ARG A 108 6.76 -4.38 4.01
C ARG A 108 8.21 -4.42 3.49
N GLN A 109 8.69 -5.60 3.13
CA GLN A 109 10.04 -5.74 2.59
C GLN A 109 10.22 -5.00 1.26
N TYR A 110 9.26 -5.12 0.36
CA TYR A 110 9.28 -4.39 -0.91
C TYR A 110 9.36 -2.86 -0.72
N MET A 111 8.59 -2.31 0.22
CA MET A 111 8.63 -0.88 0.52
C MET A 111 9.98 -0.46 1.11
N ILE A 112 10.58 -1.25 1.99
CA ILE A 112 11.91 -0.98 2.54
C ILE A 112 12.94 -0.91 1.41
N ASP A 113 12.92 -1.88 0.51
CA ASP A 113 13.85 -1.95 -0.62
C ASP A 113 13.67 -0.76 -1.57
N GLU A 114 12.45 -0.37 -1.90
CA GLU A 114 12.17 0.77 -2.76
C GLU A 114 12.54 2.11 -2.10
N PHE A 115 12.23 2.31 -0.83
CA PHE A 115 12.66 3.52 -0.12
C PHE A 115 14.17 3.62 0.00
N THR A 116 14.85 2.51 0.24
CA THR A 116 16.31 2.48 0.34
C THR A 116 16.98 2.85 -0.99
N LYS A 117 16.40 2.44 -2.12
CA LYS A 117 16.89 2.83 -3.45
C LYS A 117 16.76 4.33 -3.74
N ILE A 118 15.71 4.97 -3.22
CA ILE A 118 15.43 6.39 -3.46
C ILE A 118 16.17 7.29 -2.47
N MET A 119 16.32 6.85 -1.22
CA MET A 119 16.87 7.65 -0.12
C MET A 119 18.28 7.20 0.21
N ASP A 120 19.25 7.66 -0.56
CA ASP A 120 20.67 7.43 -0.29
C ASP A 120 21.15 8.12 0.99
N GLY A 121 21.97 7.42 1.76
CA GLY A 121 22.64 7.98 2.95
C GLY A 121 21.78 8.04 4.23
N ILE A 122 20.55 7.55 4.21
CA ILE A 122 19.70 7.44 5.41
C ILE A 122 19.89 6.06 6.04
N ASN A 123 19.99 6.02 7.36
CA ASN A 123 20.07 4.74 8.07
C ASN A 123 18.75 3.95 7.88
N ILE A 124 18.89 2.68 7.54
CA ILE A 124 17.76 1.77 7.26
C ILE A 124 16.74 1.70 8.41
N CYS A 125 17.15 1.95 9.66
CA CYS A 125 16.24 1.92 10.80
C CYS A 125 15.11 2.96 10.70
N HIS A 126 15.36 4.12 10.09
CA HIS A 126 14.34 5.14 9.87
C HIS A 126 13.34 4.71 8.80
N VAL A 127 13.83 4.07 7.75
CA VAL A 127 12.97 3.50 6.69
C VAL A 127 12.10 2.38 7.25
N MET A 128 12.69 1.49 8.04
CA MET A 128 11.95 0.39 8.69
C MET A 128 10.84 0.94 9.59
N LEU A 129 11.12 1.93 10.44
CA LEU A 129 10.13 2.53 11.33
C LEU A 129 8.98 3.18 10.56
N LEU A 130 9.28 3.86 9.46
CA LEU A 130 8.29 4.47 8.57
C LEU A 130 7.37 3.40 7.96
N VAL A 131 7.97 2.35 7.40
CA VAL A 131 7.23 1.26 6.75
C VAL A 131 6.44 0.45 7.77
N ASP A 132 6.98 0.20 8.96
CA ASP A 132 6.28 -0.48 10.05
C ASP A 132 5.02 0.29 10.46
N LYS A 133 5.10 1.63 10.55
CA LYS A 133 3.89 2.44 10.80
C LYS A 133 2.89 2.35 9.65
N MET A 134 3.34 2.32 8.40
CA MET A 134 2.46 2.22 7.22
C MET A 134 1.74 0.86 7.12
N THR A 135 2.34 -0.20 7.64
CA THR A 135 1.82 -1.58 7.57
C THR A 135 1.23 -2.10 8.89
N PHE A 136 1.29 -1.32 9.96
CA PHE A 136 0.89 -1.71 11.32
C PHE A 136 -0.54 -2.26 11.41
N ALA A 137 -1.47 -1.66 10.69
CA ALA A 137 -2.87 -2.08 10.66
C ALA A 137 -3.14 -3.37 9.83
N GLY A 138 -2.10 -4.04 9.32
CA GLY A 138 -2.25 -5.18 8.40
C GLY A 138 -2.68 -4.79 6.98
N THR A 139 -2.85 -3.50 6.72
CA THR A 139 -3.17 -2.92 5.42
C THR A 139 -2.17 -1.83 5.09
N ILE A 140 -2.06 -1.50 3.81
CA ILE A 140 -1.17 -0.41 3.39
C ILE A 140 -1.87 0.92 3.67
N SER A 141 -1.32 1.71 4.58
CA SER A 141 -1.79 3.05 4.92
C SER A 141 -0.74 4.10 4.54
N SER A 142 -1.21 5.25 4.07
CA SER A 142 -0.34 6.39 3.83
C SER A 142 -0.16 7.20 5.12
N ILE A 143 1.00 7.83 5.30
CA ILE A 143 1.20 8.78 6.40
C ILE A 143 0.72 10.14 5.90
N SER A 144 -0.57 10.40 6.07
CA SER A 144 -1.23 11.64 5.71
C SER A 144 -2.23 12.04 6.78
N ARG A 145 -2.61 13.33 6.81
CA ARG A 145 -3.62 13.83 7.76
C ARG A 145 -4.94 13.04 7.71
N TYR A 146 -5.35 12.58 6.54
CA TYR A 146 -6.60 11.82 6.38
C TYR A 146 -6.53 10.44 7.02
N THR A 147 -5.40 9.77 6.89
CA THR A 147 -5.18 8.44 7.48
C THR A 147 -4.99 8.56 9.00
N MET A 148 -4.24 9.57 9.45
CA MET A 148 -4.05 9.83 10.89
C MET A 148 -5.34 10.14 11.64
N ARG A 149 -6.36 10.71 10.97
CA ARG A 149 -7.69 10.91 11.56
C ARG A 149 -8.41 9.60 11.85
N GLN A 150 -8.16 8.57 11.06
CA GLN A 150 -8.77 7.25 11.20
C GLN A 150 -8.00 6.33 12.15
N ASP A 151 -6.80 6.73 12.54
CA ASP A 151 -5.97 5.98 13.48
C ASP A 151 -6.61 5.97 14.88
N GLU A 152 -6.33 4.95 15.68
CA GLU A 152 -6.79 4.83 17.07
C GLU A 152 -6.00 5.72 18.05
N ALA A 153 -5.13 6.57 17.56
CA ALA A 153 -4.39 7.53 18.38
C ALA A 153 -5.30 8.51 19.09
N GLY A 154 -4.89 8.96 20.29
CA GLY A 154 -5.63 9.95 21.07
C GLY A 154 -5.72 11.32 20.41
N PRO A 155 -6.64 12.20 20.90
CA PRO A 155 -6.86 13.53 20.36
C PRO A 155 -5.61 14.40 20.29
N PHE A 156 -4.73 14.35 21.30
CA PHE A 156 -3.50 15.15 21.34
C PHE A 156 -2.50 14.70 20.28
N SER A 157 -2.36 13.40 20.07
CA SER A 157 -1.49 12.87 19.01
C SER A 157 -1.96 13.28 17.61
N LYS A 158 -3.28 13.25 17.36
CA LYS A 158 -3.88 13.72 16.11
C LYS A 158 -3.72 15.22 15.90
N ALA A 159 -3.96 15.99 16.93
CA ALA A 159 -3.87 17.45 16.90
C ALA A 159 -2.43 17.96 16.75
N SER A 160 -1.43 17.20 17.23
CA SER A 160 -0.02 17.56 17.10
C SER A 160 0.52 17.41 15.67
N PHE A 161 -0.10 16.58 14.85
CA PHE A 161 0.33 16.35 13.49
C PHE A 161 -0.14 17.46 12.54
N GLU A 162 -1.45 17.62 12.37
CA GLU A 162 -2.09 18.67 11.55
C GLU A 162 -3.54 18.89 12.00
N GLU A 163 -4.14 20.01 11.59
CA GLU A 163 -5.56 20.34 11.83
C GLU A 163 -5.95 20.31 13.31
N THR A 164 -5.16 20.99 14.11
CA THR A 164 -5.27 21.04 15.58
C THR A 164 -6.67 21.42 16.04
N LEU A 165 -7.24 22.48 15.48
CA LEU A 165 -8.57 22.99 15.89
C LEU A 165 -9.68 21.99 15.61
N ASP A 166 -9.69 21.42 14.41
CA ASP A 166 -10.73 20.45 13.99
C ASP A 166 -10.70 19.17 14.84
N ASN A 167 -9.49 18.70 15.18
CA ASN A 167 -9.33 17.51 16.02
C ASN A 167 -9.80 17.79 17.46
N PHE A 168 -9.52 18.94 18.04
CA PHE A 168 -10.00 19.31 19.35
C PHE A 168 -11.52 19.56 19.39
N LEU A 169 -12.08 20.19 18.36
CA LEU A 169 -13.53 20.37 18.25
C LEU A 169 -14.24 19.01 18.18
N LYS A 170 -13.73 18.08 17.37
CA LYS A 170 -14.27 16.72 17.32
C LYS A 170 -14.16 15.99 18.65
N ALA A 171 -13.00 16.06 19.29
CA ALA A 171 -12.78 15.45 20.60
C ALA A 171 -13.75 15.99 21.65
N GLY A 172 -13.98 17.31 21.65
CA GLY A 172 -14.94 17.96 22.56
C GLY A 172 -16.40 17.57 22.29
N VAL A 173 -16.79 17.50 21.00
CA VAL A 173 -18.17 17.13 20.62
C VAL A 173 -18.47 15.66 20.95
N PHE A 174 -17.51 14.75 20.71
CA PHE A 174 -17.69 13.32 20.94
C PHE A 174 -17.26 12.85 22.33
N GLY A 175 -16.75 13.73 23.19
CA GLY A 175 -16.26 13.37 24.52
C GLY A 175 -15.10 12.37 24.48
N GLN A 176 -14.17 12.49 23.52
CA GLN A 176 -13.06 11.57 23.39
C GLN A 176 -12.04 11.79 24.53
N GLU A 177 -11.63 10.70 25.16
CA GLU A 177 -10.60 10.71 26.19
C GLU A 177 -9.20 10.54 25.57
N GLU A 178 -8.20 11.20 26.18
CA GLU A 178 -6.81 11.06 25.80
C GLU A 178 -6.10 10.01 26.69
N PRO A 179 -5.70 8.86 26.14
CA PRO A 179 -5.05 7.80 26.93
C PRO A 179 -3.60 8.12 27.33
N THR A 180 -3.01 9.18 26.78
CA THR A 180 -1.61 9.62 26.98
C THR A 180 -0.55 8.54 26.76
N LYS A 181 -0.83 7.59 25.87
CA LYS A 181 0.10 6.49 25.52
C LYS A 181 1.14 6.90 24.46
N GLY A 182 0.82 7.92 23.65
CA GLY A 182 1.72 8.42 22.62
C GLY A 182 2.82 9.32 23.16
N VAL A 183 3.96 9.41 22.49
CA VAL A 183 5.07 10.29 22.88
C VAL A 183 4.66 11.75 22.88
N SER A 184 4.02 12.24 21.81
CA SER A 184 3.56 13.62 21.68
C SER A 184 2.53 13.97 22.76
N ALA A 185 1.57 13.09 23.00
CA ALA A 185 0.54 13.27 24.02
C ALA A 185 1.15 13.32 25.44
N SER A 186 2.11 12.47 25.74
CA SER A 186 2.83 12.46 27.02
C SER A 186 3.59 13.76 27.24
N ILE A 187 4.30 14.25 26.23
CA ILE A 187 5.05 15.53 26.30
C ILE A 187 4.09 16.71 26.54
N ILE A 188 2.99 16.77 25.81
CA ILE A 188 1.97 17.81 25.96
C ILE A 188 1.39 17.83 27.39
N CYS A 189 1.15 16.64 27.96
CA CYS A 189 0.64 16.50 29.33
C CYS A 189 1.71 16.61 30.43
N GLY A 190 2.96 16.85 30.10
CA GLY A 190 4.07 16.91 31.05
C GLY A 190 4.41 15.55 31.69
N LYS A 191 4.01 14.45 31.08
CA LYS A 191 4.31 13.08 31.53
C LYS A 191 5.56 12.53 30.83
N ARG A 192 6.22 11.58 31.48
CA ARG A 192 7.31 10.83 30.84
C ARG A 192 6.73 9.92 29.76
N ALA A 193 7.32 9.97 28.57
CA ALA A 193 6.89 9.09 27.49
C ALA A 193 7.18 7.62 27.82
N PRO A 194 6.26 6.67 27.55
CA PRO A 194 6.43 5.25 27.85
C PRO A 194 7.31 4.53 26.82
N ILE A 195 8.50 5.08 26.57
CA ILE A 195 9.51 4.54 25.67
C ILE A 195 10.90 4.58 26.34
N GLY A 196 11.79 3.66 25.95
CA GLY A 196 13.14 3.58 26.50
C GLY A 196 13.11 3.40 28.02
N THR A 197 13.80 4.27 28.76
CA THR A 197 13.84 4.24 30.22
C THR A 197 12.49 4.58 30.88
N GLY A 198 11.53 5.13 30.13
CA GLY A 198 10.17 5.40 30.56
C GLY A 198 9.21 4.22 30.45
N MET A 199 9.65 3.11 29.86
CA MET A 199 8.81 1.94 29.59
C MET A 199 8.55 1.09 30.84
N CYS A 200 9.45 1.12 31.82
CA CYS A 200 9.32 0.40 33.08
C CYS A 200 9.52 1.33 34.26
N ASP A 201 8.79 1.07 35.33
CA ASP A 201 8.99 1.69 36.62
C ASP A 201 9.68 0.67 37.56
N LEU A 202 10.71 1.15 38.23
CA LEU A 202 11.40 0.37 39.27
C LEU A 202 10.70 0.62 40.61
N ILE A 203 10.11 -0.42 41.15
CA ILE A 203 9.46 -0.39 42.47
C ILE A 203 10.37 -1.11 43.45
N MET A 204 10.69 -0.45 44.52
CA MET A 204 11.50 -1.03 45.62
C MET A 204 10.61 -1.95 46.46
N ASP A 205 11.05 -3.19 46.64
CA ASP A 205 10.41 -4.16 47.54
C ASP A 205 10.89 -3.91 48.98
N LEU A 206 10.09 -3.10 49.70
CA LEU A 206 10.44 -2.69 51.06
C LEU A 206 10.40 -3.87 52.06
N ASP A 207 9.56 -4.87 51.84
CA ASP A 207 9.42 -6.02 52.70
C ASP A 207 10.71 -6.86 52.72
N LYS A 208 11.31 -7.08 51.53
CA LYS A 208 12.60 -7.77 51.43
C LYS A 208 13.77 -6.99 52.03
N MET A 209 13.73 -5.66 51.95
CA MET A 209 14.77 -4.86 52.60
C MET A 209 14.72 -4.90 54.12
N ILE A 210 13.52 -5.06 54.71
CA ILE A 210 13.35 -5.15 56.16
C ILE A 210 13.82 -6.54 56.68
N ASP A 211 13.60 -7.58 55.90
CA ASP A 211 13.99 -8.96 56.26
C ASP A 211 15.50 -9.20 56.15
N GLU A 212 16.26 -8.35 55.45
CA GLU A 212 17.72 -8.44 55.31
C GLU A 212 18.50 -7.58 56.34
N VAL A 213 17.83 -6.82 57.21
CA VAL A 213 18.41 -6.03 58.29
C VAL A 213 18.17 -6.70 59.64
#